data_70c85a85c78a6d3104c1dad92d02a4c8
#
_entry.id   70c85a85c78a6d3104c1dad92d02a4c8
#
_cell.length_a   1.000
_cell.length_b   1.000
_cell.length_c   1.000
_cell.angle_alpha   90.00
_cell.angle_beta   90.00
_cell.angle_gamma   90.00
#
_symmetry.space_group_name_H-M   'P 1'
#
loop_
_entity.id
_entity.type
_entity.pdbx_description
1 polymer ?
#
loop_
_entity_poly.entity_id
_entity_poly.type
_entity_poly.pdbx_seq_one_letter_code
_entity_poly.pdbx_strand_id
1 'polypeptide(L)'
;MTTFSCVMVGNESLLVECAKVLVQRGHQIRTIASRNADIIAWAGTVGIPVVAPGAGLEARLTPGFDWLFSIANLSVLPEAVLSMATKGAVNFHDGPLPRYAGLNAPVWAL
;
A
#
# COMPACT_ATOMS: atom_id res chain seq x y z
N MET A 1 -4.59 22.49 -2.36
CA MET A 1 -4.41 21.25 -1.63
C MET A 1 -3.34 20.41 -2.27
N THR A 2 -2.46 19.86 -1.47
CA THR A 2 -1.37 19.05 -1.95
C THR A 2 -1.83 17.62 -2.19
N THR A 3 -1.50 17.07 -3.33
CA THR A 3 -1.78 15.67 -3.63
C THR A 3 -0.47 14.91 -3.72
N PHE A 4 -0.58 13.59 -3.65
CA PHE A 4 0.58 12.72 -3.73
C PHE A 4 0.26 11.50 -4.59
N SER A 5 1.31 10.78 -4.94
CA SER A 5 1.19 9.48 -5.60
C SER A 5 1.57 8.39 -4.61
N CYS A 6 0.98 7.23 -4.76
CA CYS A 6 1.26 6.13 -3.85
C CYS A 6 1.13 4.77 -4.53
N VAL A 7 1.66 3.77 -3.86
CA VAL A 7 1.45 2.36 -4.15
C VAL A 7 0.85 1.76 -2.89
N MET A 8 -0.14 0.90 -3.05
CA MET A 8 -0.78 0.23 -1.93
C MET A 8 -0.54 -1.27 -2.00
N VAL A 9 -0.29 -1.88 -0.85
CA VAL A 9 -0.03 -3.31 -0.76
C VAL A 9 -0.94 -3.91 0.29
N GLY A 10 -1.65 -4.97 -0.05
CA GLY A 10 -2.49 -5.67 0.91
C GLY A 10 -3.50 -6.57 0.25
N ASN A 11 -4.10 -7.44 1.04
CA ASN A 11 -5.06 -8.42 0.55
C ASN A 11 -6.40 -8.37 1.29
N GLU A 12 -6.60 -7.36 2.12
CA GLU A 12 -7.83 -7.20 2.90
C GLU A 12 -8.71 -6.12 2.32
N SER A 13 -10.01 -6.27 2.51
CA SER A 13 -10.98 -5.32 1.96
C SER A 13 -10.76 -3.89 2.45
N LEU A 14 -10.12 -3.72 3.59
CA LEU A 14 -9.78 -2.39 4.09
C LEU A 14 -8.98 -1.58 3.06
N LEU A 15 -8.17 -2.26 2.26
CA LEU A 15 -7.40 -1.58 1.22
C LEU A 15 -8.31 -0.81 0.27
N VAL A 16 -9.43 -1.42 -0.12
CA VAL A 16 -10.36 -0.77 -1.05
C VAL A 16 -10.96 0.48 -0.40
N GLU A 17 -11.34 0.39 0.87
CA GLU A 17 -11.92 1.55 1.56
C GLU A 17 -10.92 2.69 1.65
N CYS A 18 -9.67 2.39 1.95
CA CYS A 18 -8.62 3.40 1.97
C CYS A 18 -8.38 3.96 0.57
N ALA A 19 -8.36 3.10 -0.43
CA ALA A 19 -8.13 3.54 -1.81
C ALA A 19 -9.24 4.48 -2.29
N LYS A 20 -10.49 4.18 -1.94
CA LYS A 20 -11.61 5.05 -2.31
C LYS A 20 -11.44 6.45 -1.74
N VAL A 21 -11.00 6.54 -0.48
CA VAL A 21 -10.77 7.84 0.15
C VAL A 21 -9.67 8.61 -0.59
N LEU A 22 -8.60 7.92 -0.92
CA LEU A 22 -7.48 8.56 -1.63
C LEU A 22 -7.90 9.08 -2.99
N VAL A 23 -8.64 8.27 -3.74
CA VAL A 23 -9.13 8.68 -5.05
C VAL A 23 -10.06 9.88 -4.92
N GLN A 24 -10.98 9.87 -3.95
CA GLN A 24 -11.91 10.97 -3.73
C GLN A 24 -11.18 12.28 -3.40
N ARG A 25 -10.04 12.18 -2.75
CA ARG A 25 -9.27 13.36 -2.39
C ARG A 25 -8.26 13.78 -3.46
N GLY A 26 -8.30 13.13 -4.60
CA GLY A 26 -7.48 13.54 -5.74
C GLY A 26 -6.06 13.00 -5.74
N HIS A 27 -5.75 12.06 -4.86
CA HIS A 27 -4.42 11.43 -4.86
C HIS A 27 -4.34 10.38 -5.96
N GLN A 28 -3.14 10.13 -6.43
CA GLN A 28 -2.92 9.15 -7.48
C GLN A 28 -2.43 7.84 -6.89
N ILE A 29 -3.22 6.77 -7.09
CA ILE A 29 -2.76 5.42 -6.76
C ILE A 29 -2.18 4.84 -8.04
N ARG A 30 -0.87 4.69 -8.06
CA ARG A 30 -0.20 4.22 -9.27
C ARG A 30 -0.35 2.73 -9.49
N THR A 31 -0.33 1.96 -8.41
CA THR A 31 -0.36 0.51 -8.47
C THR A 31 -0.89 -0.04 -7.17
N ILE A 32 -1.61 -1.14 -7.25
CA ILE A 32 -2.01 -1.91 -6.07
C ILE A 32 -1.34 -3.28 -6.21
N ALA A 33 -0.67 -3.73 -5.15
CA ALA A 33 -0.12 -5.07 -5.08
C ALA A 33 -1.04 -5.92 -4.22
N SER A 34 -1.75 -6.86 -4.83
CA SER A 34 -2.74 -7.66 -4.10
C SER A 34 -3.03 -8.97 -4.84
N ARG A 35 -3.43 -9.99 -4.06
CA ARG A 35 -3.92 -11.25 -4.60
C ARG A 35 -5.42 -11.40 -4.40
N ASN A 36 -6.07 -10.46 -3.74
CA ASN A 36 -7.49 -10.55 -3.44
C ASN A 36 -8.30 -10.26 -4.70
N ALA A 37 -9.15 -11.22 -5.08
CA ALA A 37 -9.94 -11.10 -6.31
C ALA A 37 -10.85 -9.88 -6.30
N ASP A 38 -11.42 -9.54 -5.15
CA ASP A 38 -12.33 -8.40 -5.06
C ASP A 38 -11.58 -7.08 -5.22
N ILE A 39 -10.37 -7.00 -4.68
CA ILE A 39 -9.53 -5.83 -4.85
C ILE A 39 -9.15 -5.67 -6.32
N ILE A 40 -8.75 -6.77 -6.95
CA ILE A 40 -8.37 -6.76 -8.36
C ILE A 40 -9.54 -6.31 -9.22
N ALA A 41 -10.74 -6.83 -8.94
CA ALA A 41 -11.92 -6.45 -9.70
C ALA A 41 -12.26 -4.98 -9.53
N TRP A 42 -12.23 -4.50 -8.29
CA TRP A 42 -12.51 -3.09 -8.04
C TRP A 42 -11.48 -2.18 -8.73
N ALA A 43 -10.21 -2.52 -8.62
CA ALA A 43 -9.14 -1.73 -9.24
C ALA A 43 -9.34 -1.62 -10.75
N GLY A 44 -9.82 -2.70 -11.38
CA GLY A 44 -10.13 -2.68 -12.79
C GLY A 44 -11.23 -1.69 -13.14
N THR A 45 -12.20 -1.49 -12.25
CA THR A 45 -13.30 -0.56 -12.52
C THR A 45 -12.85 0.89 -12.48
N VAL A 46 -11.77 1.19 -11.78
CA VAL A 46 -11.26 2.56 -11.65
C VAL A 46 -9.94 2.76 -12.38
N GLY A 47 -9.49 1.75 -13.11
CA GLY A 47 -8.29 1.88 -13.95
C GLY A 47 -6.96 1.87 -13.22
N ILE A 48 -6.89 1.25 -12.04
CA ILE A 48 -5.66 1.16 -11.30
C ILE A 48 -4.98 -0.17 -11.61
N PRO A 49 -3.72 -0.17 -12.06
CA PRO A 49 -3.00 -1.42 -12.33
C PRO A 49 -2.78 -2.23 -11.07
N VAL A 50 -2.89 -3.56 -11.19
CA VAL A 50 -2.65 -4.47 -10.08
C VAL A 50 -1.50 -5.40 -10.44
N VAL A 51 -0.61 -5.62 -9.48
CA VAL A 51 0.49 -6.55 -9.63
C VAL A 51 0.46 -7.57 -8.50
N ALA A 52 1.16 -8.67 -8.67
CA ALA A 52 1.26 -9.67 -7.62
C ALA A 52 2.19 -9.17 -6.52
N PRO A 53 1.81 -9.34 -5.25
CA PRO A 53 2.71 -9.04 -4.15
C PRO A 53 3.69 -10.19 -3.94
N GLY A 54 4.57 -10.02 -2.97
CA GLY A 54 5.52 -11.06 -2.59
C GLY A 54 6.88 -10.84 -3.19
N ALA A 55 7.64 -11.94 -3.28
CA ALA A 55 9.03 -11.87 -3.74
C ALA A 55 9.10 -11.23 -5.13
N GLY A 56 10.05 -10.33 -5.30
CA GLY A 56 10.24 -9.65 -6.59
C GLY A 56 9.33 -8.48 -6.82
N LEU A 57 8.61 -8.02 -5.81
CA LEU A 57 7.69 -6.90 -5.98
C LEU A 57 8.39 -5.66 -6.52
N GLU A 58 9.62 -5.41 -6.10
CA GLU A 58 10.37 -4.24 -6.55
C GLU A 58 10.54 -4.22 -8.08
N ALA A 59 10.56 -5.40 -8.71
CA ALA A 59 10.68 -5.47 -10.16
C ALA A 59 9.36 -5.18 -10.87
N ARG A 60 8.25 -5.22 -10.14
CA ARG A 60 6.93 -4.98 -10.72
C ARG A 60 6.42 -3.58 -10.47
N LEU A 61 7.17 -2.78 -9.73
CA LEU A 61 6.81 -1.40 -9.41
C LEU A 61 7.73 -0.44 -10.13
N THR A 62 7.21 0.73 -10.43
CA THR A 62 8.01 1.82 -10.98
C THR A 62 8.37 2.76 -9.83
N PRO A 63 9.65 3.00 -9.58
CA PRO A 63 10.04 3.88 -8.46
C PRO A 63 9.65 5.33 -8.72
N GLY A 64 9.74 6.13 -7.67
CA GLY A 64 9.49 7.57 -7.79
C GLY A 64 8.11 8.00 -7.34
N PHE A 65 7.30 7.09 -6.78
CA PHE A 65 6.05 7.49 -6.15
C PHE A 65 6.35 8.03 -4.74
N ASP A 66 5.42 8.82 -4.22
CA ASP A 66 5.66 9.50 -2.95
C ASP A 66 5.58 8.57 -1.74
N TRP A 67 4.50 7.79 -1.65
CA TRP A 67 4.22 7.00 -0.45
C TRP A 67 3.93 5.55 -0.78
N LEU A 68 4.36 4.66 0.10
CA LEU A 68 3.98 3.26 0.07
C LEU A 68 3.06 3.00 1.27
N PHE A 69 1.85 2.54 0.99
CA PHE A 69 0.90 2.20 2.04
C PHE A 69 0.68 0.70 2.09
N SER A 70 1.04 0.09 3.21
CA SER A 70 0.80 -1.32 3.45
C SER A 70 -0.42 -1.42 4.35
N ILE A 71 -1.52 -1.99 3.83
CA ILE A 71 -2.81 -1.98 4.51
C ILE A 71 -3.13 -3.37 5.01
N ALA A 72 -3.18 -3.54 6.34
CA ALA A 72 -3.49 -4.81 6.98
C ALA A 72 -2.66 -5.95 6.39
N ASN A 73 -1.44 -5.66 6.04
CA ASN A 73 -0.54 -6.62 5.43
C ASN A 73 0.39 -7.18 6.49
N LEU A 74 0.33 -8.48 6.69
CA LEU A 74 1.13 -9.15 7.72
C LEU A 74 2.56 -9.43 7.27
N SER A 75 2.81 -9.35 5.99
CA SER A 75 4.14 -9.62 5.46
C SER A 75 5.05 -8.41 5.64
N VAL A 76 6.29 -8.69 5.98
CA VAL A 76 7.31 -7.64 6.05
C VAL A 76 7.76 -7.34 4.64
N LEU A 77 7.76 -6.06 4.26
CA LEU A 77 8.23 -5.66 2.96
C LEU A 77 9.74 -5.44 2.98
N PRO A 78 10.45 -5.91 1.95
CA PRO A 78 11.90 -5.74 1.92
C PRO A 78 12.30 -4.29 1.69
N GLU A 79 13.51 -3.98 2.08
CA GLU A 79 14.07 -2.63 1.93
C GLU A 79 14.00 -2.16 0.48
N ALA A 80 14.22 -3.06 -0.46
CA ALA A 80 14.18 -2.70 -1.88
C ALA A 80 12.83 -2.12 -2.29
N VAL A 81 11.75 -2.61 -1.68
CA VAL A 81 10.41 -2.08 -1.96
C VAL A 81 10.18 -0.77 -1.19
N LEU A 82 10.54 -0.77 0.10
CA LEU A 82 10.32 0.40 0.94
C LEU A 82 11.04 1.64 0.41
N SER A 83 12.23 1.44 -0.12
CA SER A 83 13.04 2.56 -0.59
C SER A 83 12.59 3.14 -1.93
N MET A 84 11.61 2.51 -2.58
CA MET A 84 11.09 3.04 -3.85
C MET A 84 10.20 4.26 -3.63
N ALA A 85 9.65 4.43 -2.44
CA ALA A 85 8.83 5.59 -2.11
C ALA A 85 9.75 6.75 -1.72
N THR A 86 9.55 7.91 -2.34
CA THR A 86 10.45 9.05 -2.11
C THR A 86 10.21 9.73 -0.77
N LYS A 87 9.00 9.62 -0.22
CA LYS A 87 8.65 10.26 1.05
C LYS A 87 8.58 9.29 2.21
N GLY A 88 8.31 8.02 1.93
CA GLY A 88 8.31 7.03 2.99
C GLY A 88 7.25 5.97 2.82
N ALA A 89 7.19 5.09 3.81
CA ALA A 89 6.24 3.99 3.82
C ALA A 89 5.50 3.97 5.16
N VAL A 90 4.22 3.63 5.12
CA VAL A 90 3.38 3.55 6.30
C VAL A 90 2.65 2.22 6.30
N ASN A 91 2.61 1.59 7.45
CA ASN A 91 1.88 0.35 7.63
C ASN A 91 0.66 0.61 8.50
N PHE A 92 -0.51 0.23 7.99
CA PHE A 92 -1.77 0.40 8.69
C PHE A 92 -2.27 -0.95 9.19
N HIS A 93 -2.66 -1.01 10.46
CA HIS A 93 -3.29 -2.18 11.05
C HIS A 93 -4.78 -1.95 11.15
N ASP A 94 -5.55 -3.01 10.95
CA ASP A 94 -7.00 -2.92 10.99
C ASP A 94 -7.59 -3.50 12.26
N GLY A 95 -6.91 -3.49 13.32
CA GLY A 95 -7.43 -4.01 14.58
C GLY A 95 -6.59 -3.56 15.73
N PRO A 96 -6.87 -4.06 16.92
CA PRO A 96 -6.08 -3.67 18.07
C PRO A 96 -4.64 -4.09 17.85
N LEU A 97 -3.76 -3.20 18.12
CA LEU A 97 -2.35 -3.53 18.04
C LEU A 97 -2.02 -4.47 19.17
N PRO A 98 -1.06 -5.38 18.96
CA PRO A 98 -0.59 -6.23 20.04
C PRO A 98 -0.05 -5.37 21.17
N ARG A 99 -0.10 -5.91 22.38
CA ARG A 99 0.39 -5.16 23.52
C ARG A 99 1.88 -4.83 23.42
N TYR A 100 2.57 -5.55 22.60
CA TYR A 100 3.98 -5.25 22.36
C TYR A 100 4.18 -4.39 21.13
N ALA A 101 3.16 -3.71 20.73
CA ALA A 101 3.19 -2.91 19.53
C ALA A 101 4.26 -1.83 19.57
N GLY A 102 4.63 -1.40 20.75
CA GLY A 102 5.72 -0.46 20.86
C GLY A 102 7.01 -0.97 20.29
N LEU A 103 7.17 -2.29 20.25
CA LEU A 103 8.35 -2.91 19.69
C LEU A 103 8.27 -2.98 18.19
N ASN A 104 7.07 -3.10 17.70
CA ASN A 104 6.86 -3.22 16.29
C ASN A 104 6.06 -2.09 15.78
N ALA A 105 6.19 -0.97 16.40
CA ALA A 105 5.55 0.20 15.92
C ALA A 105 5.55 0.04 14.43
N PRO A 106 4.44 -0.13 13.87
CA PRO A 106 4.37 -0.66 12.53
C PRO A 106 4.71 0.36 11.50
N VAL A 107 5.46 1.26 11.88
CA VAL A 107 5.63 2.39 11.07
C VAL A 107 6.94 2.29 10.38
N TRP A 108 6.88 2.24 9.10
CA TRP A 108 8.03 2.41 8.27
C TRP A 108 8.09 3.84 7.78
N ALA A 109 7.33 4.70 8.37
CA ALA A 109 7.33 6.10 8.00
C ALA A 109 8.67 6.68 8.35
N LEU A 110 9.25 7.32 7.45
CA LEU A 110 10.60 7.78 7.62
C LEU A 110 10.73 9.25 7.33
#